data_86e7ac2e6e4215e96bc85db8bc215a3f
#
_entry.id   86e7ac2e6e4215e96bc85db8bc215a3f
#
_cell.length_a   1.000
_cell.length_b   1.000
_cell.length_c   1.000
_cell.angle_alpha   90.00
_cell.angle_beta   90.00
_cell.angle_gamma   90.00
#
_symmetry.space_group_name_H-M   'P 1'
#
loop_
_entity.id
_entity.type
_entity.pdbx_description
1 polymer ?
#
loop_
_entity_poly.entity_id
_entity_poly.type
_entity_poly.pdbx_seq_one_letter_code
_entity_poly.pdbx_strand_id
1 'polypeptide(L)'
;MKLSDYRYTMGQISSGLLKHARLCFSFFIIPAILLFTGCSKDSVDTSKSGIAISFDDHFINEWYALRPLFQKYNAKVTFFITCGDSLKTDEIEKLRQLQKDGHEIGFHGTVHAKSTETIKFGVAEYIKTELTPGLKYMADAGFFPTSYAHPGGNHNDQVDSVLLASGFKILRDVAISRRVLFGIPLYTTLPRIMSWIYYPFDQEKIVDALLIDQDSEITDEEIKDAVTKAKKTNTALMLFGHKPLYAKPINGEYGFNVSFLETILKEARQQNLKFYTMTELVEVR
;
A
#
# COMPACT_ATOMS: atom_id res chain seq x y z
N MET A 1 -32.66 8.70 51.30
CA MET A 1 -32.68 7.52 52.20
C MET A 1 -31.29 6.93 52.11
N LYS A 2 -30.37 7.33 52.92
CA LYS A 2 -29.84 6.95 54.22
C LYS A 2 -29.35 5.50 54.26
N LEU A 3 -28.01 5.37 54.42
CA LEU A 3 -27.25 4.61 55.45
C LEU A 3 -27.07 3.10 55.14
N SER A 4 -26.01 2.44 55.47
CA SER A 4 -24.85 2.71 56.36
C SER A 4 -23.85 1.53 56.24
N ASP A 5 -22.58 1.86 56.44
CA ASP A 5 -21.50 1.21 57.16
C ASP A 5 -21.50 -0.29 57.48
N TYR A 6 -20.35 -0.93 57.31
CA TYR A 6 -19.75 -1.79 58.31
C TYR A 6 -18.23 -1.84 58.21
N ARG A 7 -17.54 -1.31 59.25
CA ARG A 7 -16.14 -1.58 59.64
C ARG A 7 -16.15 -2.72 60.65
N TYR A 8 -15.06 -3.51 60.71
CA TYR A 8 -14.48 -4.12 61.92
C TYR A 8 -13.25 -4.92 61.48
N THR A 9 -12.15 -5.00 62.08
CA THR A 9 -11.28 -4.54 63.14
C THR A 9 -10.15 -5.56 63.30
N MET A 10 -9.02 -5.05 63.66
CA MET A 10 -7.75 -5.58 64.10
C MET A 10 -7.72 -6.92 64.84
N GLY A 11 -6.55 -7.62 64.74
CA GLY A 11 -6.08 -8.62 65.69
C GLY A 11 -4.57 -8.78 65.64
N GLN A 12 -3.84 -8.08 66.52
CA GLN A 12 -2.44 -8.34 66.88
C GLN A 12 -2.37 -9.46 67.90
N ILE A 13 -1.28 -10.27 67.94
CA ILE A 13 -0.63 -10.93 69.09
C ILE A 13 0.71 -11.49 68.59
N SER A 14 1.78 -11.08 68.95
CA SER A 14 2.80 -11.02 70.03
C SER A 14 3.76 -12.20 70.05
N SER A 15 5.03 -11.87 69.94
CA SER A 15 6.27 -12.24 70.62
C SER A 15 6.63 -13.71 70.95
N GLY A 16 7.86 -14.06 70.68
CA GLY A 16 8.61 -15.19 71.26
C GLY A 16 10.08 -15.17 70.89
N LEU A 17 10.92 -14.65 71.77
CA LEU A 17 12.38 -14.77 71.74
C LEU A 17 12.82 -16.21 71.87
N LEU A 18 13.92 -16.66 71.25
CA LEU A 18 15.01 -17.38 71.91
C LEU A 18 16.31 -17.33 71.09
N LYS A 19 17.39 -17.20 71.83
CA LYS A 19 18.79 -16.92 71.52
C LYS A 19 19.58 -18.12 71.04
N HIS A 20 20.72 -17.80 70.41
CA HIS A 20 22.06 -18.52 70.38
C HIS A 20 22.29 -19.55 69.25
N ALA A 21 23.20 -19.24 68.32
CA ALA A 21 24.58 -19.73 68.33
C ALA A 21 25.33 -19.16 67.08
N ARG A 22 26.48 -18.59 67.34
CA ARG A 22 27.48 -18.17 66.35
C ARG A 22 28.19 -19.41 65.81
N LEU A 23 28.25 -19.53 64.47
CA LEU A 23 29.29 -20.26 63.77
C LEU A 23 29.74 -19.51 62.55
N CYS A 24 30.96 -19.00 62.57
CA CYS A 24 31.62 -18.36 61.42
C CYS A 24 31.99 -19.45 60.42
N PHE A 25 31.43 -19.38 59.21
CA PHE A 25 32.01 -20.05 58.05
C PHE A 25 32.16 -19.00 56.95
N SER A 26 33.45 -18.60 56.78
CA SER A 26 33.83 -17.76 55.65
C SER A 26 33.76 -18.59 54.37
N PHE A 27 32.74 -18.43 53.59
CA PHE A 27 32.70 -18.92 52.21
C PHE A 27 33.11 -17.79 51.28
N PHE A 28 34.27 -17.97 50.66
CA PHE A 28 34.67 -17.20 49.49
C PHE A 28 33.69 -17.46 48.36
N ILE A 29 32.76 -16.51 48.09
CA ILE A 29 31.94 -16.53 46.91
C ILE A 29 32.73 -15.82 45.81
N ILE A 30 33.30 -16.60 44.88
CA ILE A 30 33.80 -16.09 43.60
C ILE A 30 32.57 -15.75 42.77
N PRO A 31 32.36 -14.47 42.37
CA PRO A 31 31.28 -14.17 41.41
C PRO A 31 31.67 -14.71 40.04
N ALA A 32 31.06 -15.82 39.63
CA ALA A 32 31.11 -16.26 38.26
C ALA A 32 30.35 -15.21 37.43
N ILE A 33 31.06 -14.30 36.79
CA ILE A 33 30.51 -13.41 35.77
C ILE A 33 30.17 -14.30 34.56
N LEU A 34 28.94 -14.78 34.50
CA LEU A 34 28.36 -15.32 33.29
C LEU A 34 28.20 -14.17 32.25
N LEU A 35 29.17 -14.04 31.38
CA LEU A 35 29.06 -13.28 30.18
C LEU A 35 27.97 -13.97 29.32
N PHE A 36 26.71 -13.56 29.47
CA PHE A 36 25.69 -13.82 28.49
C PHE A 36 26.05 -13.01 27.24
N THR A 37 26.85 -13.58 26.36
CA THR A 37 26.90 -13.17 24.97
C THR A 37 25.54 -13.55 24.38
N GLY A 38 24.58 -12.65 24.54
CA GLY A 38 23.32 -12.72 23.85
C GLY A 38 23.62 -12.58 22.36
N CYS A 39 23.77 -13.71 21.66
CA CYS A 39 23.67 -13.74 20.22
C CYS A 39 22.23 -13.34 19.89
N SER A 40 21.99 -12.07 19.61
CA SER A 40 20.75 -11.66 18.97
C SER A 40 20.75 -12.39 17.63
N LYS A 41 19.98 -13.48 17.54
CA LYS A 41 19.56 -13.98 16.25
C LYS A 41 18.76 -12.84 15.64
N ASP A 42 19.33 -12.15 14.67
CA ASP A 42 18.57 -11.30 13.76
C ASP A 42 17.47 -12.20 13.20
N SER A 43 16.26 -12.06 13.75
CA SER A 43 15.10 -12.76 13.22
C SER A 43 14.91 -12.19 11.83
N VAL A 44 15.13 -12.99 10.80
CA VAL A 44 14.80 -12.62 9.43
C VAL A 44 13.32 -12.21 9.45
N ASP A 45 13.05 -10.94 9.14
CA ASP A 45 11.68 -10.45 9.09
C ASP A 45 10.96 -11.14 7.93
N THR A 46 10.19 -12.17 8.26
CA THR A 46 9.37 -12.94 7.31
C THR A 46 8.04 -12.26 7.01
N SER A 47 7.77 -11.11 7.64
CA SER A 47 6.54 -10.35 7.38
C SER A 47 6.47 -9.92 5.93
N LYS A 48 5.31 -10.14 5.31
CA LYS A 48 4.97 -9.64 3.97
C LYS A 48 4.20 -8.31 4.05
N SER A 49 3.87 -7.85 5.27
CA SER A 49 3.10 -6.63 5.43
C SER A 49 3.72 -5.46 4.67
N GLY A 50 2.89 -4.75 3.91
CA GLY A 50 3.39 -3.72 3.02
C GLY A 50 2.33 -2.75 2.54
N ILE A 51 2.74 -1.95 1.60
CA ILE A 51 1.91 -0.98 0.89
C ILE A 51 2.32 -0.98 -0.59
N ALA A 52 1.32 -0.95 -1.49
CA ALA A 52 1.54 -0.75 -2.91
C ALA A 52 0.79 0.51 -3.33
N ILE A 53 1.54 1.48 -3.84
CA ILE A 53 1.01 2.78 -4.28
C ILE A 53 1.20 2.87 -5.78
N SER A 54 0.16 3.29 -6.50
CA SER A 54 0.24 3.53 -7.94
C SER A 54 -0.30 4.89 -8.32
N PHE A 55 0.09 5.36 -9.50
CA PHE A 55 -0.37 6.64 -10.05
C PHE A 55 -0.76 6.42 -11.50
N ASP A 56 -1.90 7.00 -11.90
CA ASP A 56 -2.54 6.78 -13.18
C ASP A 56 -2.44 7.99 -14.12
N ASP A 57 -2.63 7.77 -15.41
CA ASP A 57 -2.68 8.72 -16.52
C ASP A 57 -1.31 9.07 -17.14
N HIS A 58 -0.99 10.36 -17.27
CA HIS A 58 0.20 10.82 -17.99
C HIS A 58 0.87 12.04 -17.34
N PHE A 59 0.97 12.04 -15.98
CA PHE A 59 1.57 13.14 -15.21
C PHE A 59 3.08 12.91 -14.96
N ILE A 60 3.81 12.51 -16.00
CA ILE A 60 5.22 12.04 -15.89
C ILE A 60 6.12 13.12 -15.26
N ASN A 61 5.95 14.38 -15.63
CA ASN A 61 6.76 15.49 -15.10
C ASN A 61 6.53 15.69 -13.61
N GLU A 62 5.28 15.68 -13.20
CA GLU A 62 4.85 15.86 -11.83
C GLU A 62 5.27 14.67 -10.96
N TRP A 63 5.14 13.44 -11.44
CA TRP A 63 5.63 12.25 -10.75
C TRP A 63 7.14 12.23 -10.61
N TYR A 64 7.88 12.64 -11.65
CA TYR A 64 9.33 12.75 -11.59
C TYR A 64 9.80 13.74 -10.52
N ALA A 65 9.05 14.82 -10.29
CA ALA A 65 9.33 15.79 -9.25
C ALA A 65 9.19 15.22 -7.82
N LEU A 66 8.47 14.11 -7.64
CA LEU A 66 8.34 13.42 -6.35
C LEU A 66 9.54 12.54 -5.98
N ARG A 67 10.53 12.34 -6.86
CA ARG A 67 11.69 11.48 -6.58
C ARG A 67 12.38 11.77 -5.23
N PRO A 68 12.65 13.02 -4.81
CA PRO A 68 13.23 13.27 -3.50
C PRO A 68 12.37 12.76 -2.35
N LEU A 69 11.04 12.82 -2.50
CA LEU A 69 10.10 12.30 -1.50
C LEU A 69 10.18 10.78 -1.42
N PHE A 70 10.14 10.08 -2.55
CA PHE A 70 10.28 8.62 -2.57
C PHE A 70 11.63 8.17 -2.01
N GLN A 71 12.72 8.84 -2.37
CA GLN A 71 14.06 8.56 -1.86
C GLN A 71 14.15 8.76 -0.33
N LYS A 72 13.56 9.85 0.19
CA LYS A 72 13.50 10.12 1.64
C LYS A 72 12.95 8.96 2.45
N TYR A 73 11.92 8.29 1.93
CA TYR A 73 11.25 7.17 2.60
C TYR A 73 11.68 5.79 2.08
N ASN A 74 12.65 5.73 1.15
CA ASN A 74 13.03 4.51 0.44
C ASN A 74 11.79 3.78 -0.09
N ALA A 75 10.89 4.53 -0.70
CA ALA A 75 9.64 4.05 -1.25
C ALA A 75 9.77 3.73 -2.73
N LYS A 76 9.09 2.68 -3.18
CA LYS A 76 8.87 2.39 -4.60
C LYS A 76 7.38 2.29 -4.88
N VAL A 77 7.00 2.66 -6.09
CA VAL A 77 5.61 2.78 -6.53
C VAL A 77 5.48 2.31 -7.97
N THR A 78 4.25 2.20 -8.48
CA THR A 78 3.98 1.88 -9.89
C THR A 78 3.37 3.10 -10.58
N PHE A 79 3.86 3.46 -11.76
CA PHE A 79 3.30 4.50 -12.62
C PHE A 79 2.59 3.84 -13.80
N PHE A 80 1.28 3.94 -13.87
CA PHE A 80 0.45 3.41 -14.94
C PHE A 80 0.25 4.48 -16.02
N ILE A 81 0.90 4.27 -17.17
CA ILE A 81 0.96 5.27 -18.23
C ILE A 81 -0.19 5.07 -19.23
N THR A 82 -1.03 6.09 -19.42
CA THR A 82 -1.88 6.21 -20.61
C THR A 82 -0.99 6.66 -21.77
N CYS A 83 -0.86 5.81 -22.79
CA CYS A 83 0.11 6.01 -23.86
C CYS A 83 -0.62 6.12 -25.22
N GLY A 84 -1.29 7.25 -25.43
CA GLY A 84 -2.06 7.53 -26.66
C GLY A 84 -1.23 8.00 -27.84
N ASP A 85 0.04 8.36 -27.62
CA ASP A 85 1.00 8.80 -28.62
C ASP A 85 2.42 8.38 -28.21
N SER A 86 3.38 8.57 -29.10
CA SER A 86 4.80 8.32 -28.83
C SER A 86 5.29 9.17 -27.65
N LEU A 87 5.97 8.54 -26.72
CA LEU A 87 6.59 9.24 -25.59
C LEU A 87 7.68 10.20 -26.10
N LYS A 88 7.73 11.39 -25.54
CA LYS A 88 8.77 12.38 -25.86
C LYS A 88 10.10 11.97 -25.24
N THR A 89 11.21 12.45 -25.81
CA THR A 89 12.56 12.11 -25.34
C THR A 89 12.75 12.41 -23.85
N ASP A 90 12.29 13.56 -23.39
CA ASP A 90 12.40 13.97 -21.99
C ASP A 90 11.51 13.13 -21.05
N GLU A 91 10.35 12.67 -21.51
CA GLU A 91 9.49 11.73 -20.78
C GLU A 91 10.15 10.36 -20.65
N ILE A 92 10.75 9.86 -21.75
CA ILE A 92 11.50 8.61 -21.76
C ILE A 92 12.65 8.64 -20.74
N GLU A 93 13.42 9.73 -20.73
CA GLU A 93 14.54 9.91 -19.78
C GLU A 93 14.05 9.91 -18.32
N LYS A 94 12.95 10.61 -18.02
CA LYS A 94 12.34 10.66 -16.69
C LYS A 94 11.83 9.30 -16.25
N LEU A 95 11.09 8.59 -17.11
CA LEU A 95 10.59 7.24 -16.82
C LEU A 95 11.73 6.23 -16.60
N ARG A 96 12.79 6.29 -17.41
CA ARG A 96 13.99 5.48 -17.21
C ARG A 96 14.67 5.75 -15.86
N GLN A 97 14.69 7.01 -15.45
CA GLN A 97 15.26 7.35 -14.14
C GLN A 97 14.36 6.84 -13.00
N LEU A 98 13.04 6.98 -13.10
CA LEU A 98 12.11 6.40 -12.14
C LEU A 98 12.28 4.87 -12.05
N GLN A 99 12.43 4.20 -13.18
CA GLN A 99 12.69 2.75 -13.21
C GLN A 99 14.04 2.38 -12.56
N LYS A 100 15.11 3.17 -12.76
CA LYS A 100 16.40 2.99 -12.09
C LYS A 100 16.30 3.21 -10.57
N ASP A 101 15.40 4.06 -10.11
CA ASP A 101 15.14 4.29 -8.68
C ASP A 101 14.32 3.14 -8.06
N GLY A 102 13.92 2.12 -8.84
CA GLY A 102 13.19 0.93 -8.38
C GLY A 102 11.69 1.01 -8.52
N HIS A 103 11.17 2.04 -9.18
CA HIS A 103 9.74 2.14 -9.50
C HIS A 103 9.36 1.27 -10.70
N GLU A 104 8.11 0.86 -10.77
CA GLU A 104 7.55 0.13 -11.91
C GLU A 104 6.87 1.07 -12.89
N ILE A 105 7.01 0.80 -14.19
CA ILE A 105 6.27 1.46 -15.26
C ILE A 105 5.24 0.46 -15.78
N GLY A 106 3.98 0.68 -15.45
CA GLY A 106 2.82 -0.10 -15.87
C GLY A 106 2.07 0.56 -17.03
N PHE A 107 0.98 -0.05 -17.47
CA PHE A 107 0.18 0.41 -18.61
C PHE A 107 -1.26 0.75 -18.20
N HIS A 108 -1.79 1.87 -18.72
CA HIS A 108 -3.13 2.38 -18.41
C HIS A 108 -3.99 2.59 -19.68
N GLY A 109 -3.79 1.73 -20.66
CA GLY A 109 -4.48 1.81 -21.94
C GLY A 109 -3.87 2.82 -22.92
N THR A 110 -4.35 2.77 -24.15
CA THR A 110 -3.93 3.69 -25.22
C THR A 110 -4.74 4.98 -25.18
N VAL A 111 -6.07 4.88 -25.23
CA VAL A 111 -6.96 6.04 -25.35
C VAL A 111 -7.82 6.26 -24.09
N HIS A 112 -7.58 5.50 -23.04
CA HIS A 112 -8.33 5.56 -21.77
C HIS A 112 -9.84 5.38 -21.96
N ALA A 113 -10.25 4.47 -22.85
CA ALA A 113 -11.67 4.23 -23.14
C ALA A 113 -12.33 3.39 -22.06
N LYS A 114 -13.65 3.40 -22.05
CA LYS A 114 -14.44 2.45 -21.26
C LYS A 114 -14.30 1.06 -21.85
N SER A 115 -13.47 0.22 -21.27
CA SER A 115 -13.14 -1.12 -21.77
C SER A 115 -14.36 -2.00 -22.01
N THR A 116 -15.38 -1.91 -21.12
CA THR A 116 -16.66 -2.65 -21.28
C THR A 116 -17.48 -2.21 -22.47
N GLU A 117 -17.30 -1.00 -22.96
CA GLU A 117 -17.96 -0.52 -24.18
C GLU A 117 -17.15 -0.91 -25.42
N THR A 118 -15.84 -0.75 -25.38
CA THR A 118 -14.97 -1.07 -26.52
C THR A 118 -14.98 -2.58 -26.82
N ILE A 119 -14.98 -3.45 -25.80
CA ILE A 119 -15.00 -4.91 -25.97
C ILE A 119 -16.29 -5.44 -26.64
N LYS A 120 -17.40 -4.67 -26.60
CA LYS A 120 -18.64 -5.03 -27.30
C LYS A 120 -18.48 -5.07 -28.83
N PHE A 121 -17.50 -4.35 -29.37
CA PHE A 121 -17.15 -4.40 -30.79
C PHE A 121 -16.23 -5.58 -31.14
N GLY A 122 -15.90 -6.41 -30.16
CA GLY A 122 -15.10 -7.62 -30.29
C GLY A 122 -13.70 -7.48 -29.67
N VAL A 123 -13.13 -8.62 -29.29
CA VAL A 123 -11.79 -8.71 -28.68
C VAL A 123 -10.72 -8.09 -29.57
N ALA A 124 -10.78 -8.36 -30.90
CA ALA A 124 -9.80 -7.82 -31.84
C ALA A 124 -9.82 -6.28 -31.90
N GLU A 125 -11.00 -5.67 -31.82
CA GLU A 125 -11.14 -4.22 -31.82
C GLU A 125 -10.65 -3.61 -30.51
N TYR A 126 -10.95 -4.25 -29.37
CA TYR A 126 -10.40 -3.84 -28.08
C TYR A 126 -8.86 -3.85 -28.07
N ILE A 127 -8.24 -4.96 -28.51
CA ILE A 127 -6.78 -5.08 -28.59
C ILE A 127 -6.20 -4.01 -29.53
N LYS A 128 -6.81 -3.81 -30.69
CA LYS A 128 -6.37 -2.85 -31.70
C LYS A 128 -6.44 -1.40 -31.18
N THR A 129 -7.43 -1.08 -30.38
CA THR A 129 -7.71 0.30 -29.91
C THR A 129 -6.98 0.60 -28.60
N GLU A 130 -7.10 -0.30 -27.60
CA GLU A 130 -6.63 -0.03 -26.23
C GLU A 130 -5.26 -0.60 -25.90
N LEU A 131 -4.78 -1.63 -26.63
CA LEU A 131 -3.53 -2.29 -26.25
C LEU A 131 -2.42 -2.03 -27.26
N THR A 132 -2.64 -2.39 -28.53
CA THR A 132 -1.56 -2.47 -29.53
C THR A 132 -0.83 -1.14 -29.74
N PRO A 133 -1.48 0.02 -29.93
CA PRO A 133 -0.75 1.26 -30.21
C PRO A 133 0.09 1.71 -29.02
N GLY A 134 -0.50 1.79 -27.83
CA GLY A 134 0.21 2.25 -26.64
C GLY A 134 1.33 1.32 -26.21
N LEU A 135 1.13 0.00 -26.25
CA LEU A 135 2.20 -0.97 -25.98
C LEU A 135 3.34 -0.87 -27.01
N LYS A 136 3.01 -0.57 -28.28
CA LYS A 136 4.04 -0.33 -29.28
C LYS A 136 4.85 0.94 -28.95
N TYR A 137 4.20 2.04 -28.60
CA TYR A 137 4.90 3.28 -28.22
C TYR A 137 5.79 3.07 -26.99
N MET A 138 5.31 2.34 -25.99
CA MET A 138 6.11 2.00 -24.81
C MET A 138 7.29 1.11 -25.17
N ALA A 139 7.09 0.10 -26.03
CA ALA A 139 8.16 -0.80 -26.49
C ALA A 139 9.21 -0.05 -27.32
N ASP A 140 8.82 0.85 -28.23
CA ASP A 140 9.73 1.71 -28.99
C ASP A 140 10.60 2.59 -28.07
N ALA A 141 10.05 2.98 -26.90
CA ALA A 141 10.78 3.70 -25.84
C ALA A 141 11.58 2.80 -24.89
N GLY A 142 11.48 1.47 -25.04
CA GLY A 142 12.19 0.47 -24.22
C GLY A 142 11.48 0.10 -22.92
N PHE A 143 10.17 0.30 -22.80
CA PHE A 143 9.35 -0.11 -21.66
C PHE A 143 8.47 -1.32 -22.03
N PHE A 144 8.43 -2.31 -21.15
CA PHE A 144 7.67 -3.56 -21.33
C PHE A 144 6.81 -3.80 -20.08
N PRO A 145 5.64 -3.17 -19.96
CA PRO A 145 4.82 -3.24 -18.77
C PRO A 145 4.27 -4.65 -18.54
N THR A 146 4.28 -5.10 -17.29
CA THR A 146 3.74 -6.38 -16.85
C THR A 146 2.54 -6.23 -15.90
N SER A 147 2.18 -5.00 -15.56
CA SER A 147 0.98 -4.65 -14.81
C SER A 147 0.09 -3.70 -15.60
N TYR A 148 -1.21 -3.78 -15.37
CA TYR A 148 -2.22 -2.96 -16.03
C TYR A 148 -3.17 -2.36 -15.00
N ALA A 149 -3.54 -1.09 -15.16
CA ALA A 149 -4.62 -0.47 -14.41
C ALA A 149 -5.80 -0.21 -15.34
N HIS A 150 -7.01 -0.57 -14.89
CA HIS A 150 -8.22 -0.35 -15.68
C HIS A 150 -8.58 1.13 -15.74
N PRO A 151 -8.69 1.74 -16.95
CA PRO A 151 -9.16 3.11 -17.09
C PRO A 151 -10.52 3.32 -16.42
N GLY A 152 -10.55 4.23 -15.40
CA GLY A 152 -11.73 4.51 -14.61
C GLY A 152 -12.33 3.31 -13.87
N GLY A 153 -11.57 2.25 -13.62
CA GLY A 153 -12.07 1.01 -13.01
C GLY A 153 -13.12 0.30 -13.89
N ASN A 154 -13.05 0.47 -15.19
CA ASN A 154 -14.07 -0.05 -16.10
C ASN A 154 -13.62 -1.36 -16.75
N HIS A 155 -14.05 -2.49 -16.20
CA HIS A 155 -13.71 -3.82 -16.68
C HIS A 155 -14.85 -4.84 -16.50
N ASN A 156 -14.65 -6.04 -17.02
CA ASN A 156 -15.44 -7.25 -16.81
C ASN A 156 -14.57 -8.47 -17.10
N ASP A 157 -15.06 -9.66 -16.81
CA ASP A 157 -14.32 -10.93 -16.97
C ASP A 157 -13.73 -11.14 -18.38
N GLN A 158 -14.40 -10.63 -19.43
CA GLN A 158 -13.90 -10.74 -20.79
C GLN A 158 -12.69 -9.83 -21.02
N VAL A 159 -12.75 -8.58 -20.53
CA VAL A 159 -11.62 -7.63 -20.59
C VAL A 159 -10.43 -8.19 -19.81
N ASP A 160 -10.67 -8.67 -18.60
CA ASP A 160 -9.63 -9.21 -17.72
C ASP A 160 -8.95 -10.42 -18.34
N SER A 161 -9.74 -11.34 -18.92
CA SER A 161 -9.22 -12.51 -19.63
C SER A 161 -8.33 -12.12 -20.82
N VAL A 162 -8.71 -11.08 -21.58
CA VAL A 162 -7.91 -10.59 -22.71
C VAL A 162 -6.60 -9.98 -22.23
N LEU A 163 -6.63 -9.18 -21.16
CA LEU A 163 -5.44 -8.54 -20.59
C LEU A 163 -4.45 -9.59 -20.04
N LEU A 164 -4.93 -10.56 -19.27
CA LEU A 164 -4.11 -11.66 -18.76
C LEU A 164 -3.53 -12.50 -19.90
N ALA A 165 -4.31 -12.80 -20.94
CA ALA A 165 -3.84 -13.50 -22.12
C ALA A 165 -2.82 -12.69 -22.94
N SER A 166 -2.85 -11.36 -22.84
CA SER A 166 -1.88 -10.44 -23.47
C SER A 166 -0.56 -10.34 -22.69
N GLY A 167 -0.42 -11.03 -21.54
CA GLY A 167 0.83 -11.15 -20.79
C GLY A 167 0.93 -10.30 -19.54
N PHE A 168 -0.11 -9.55 -19.18
CA PHE A 168 -0.12 -8.85 -17.89
C PHE A 168 -0.21 -9.86 -16.74
N LYS A 169 0.57 -9.63 -15.69
CA LYS A 169 0.65 -10.50 -14.50
C LYS A 169 -0.37 -10.13 -13.44
N ILE A 170 -0.72 -8.85 -13.37
CA ILE A 170 -1.64 -8.27 -12.38
C ILE A 170 -2.42 -7.12 -13.01
N LEU A 171 -3.70 -7.04 -12.66
CA LEU A 171 -4.65 -6.02 -13.09
C LEU A 171 -5.15 -5.27 -11.86
N ARG A 172 -5.09 -3.95 -11.86
CA ARG A 172 -5.56 -3.11 -10.77
C ARG A 172 -6.89 -2.46 -11.14
N ASP A 173 -7.88 -2.70 -10.30
CA ASP A 173 -9.18 -2.05 -10.34
C ASP A 173 -9.31 -0.97 -9.26
N VAL A 174 -10.37 -0.19 -9.36
CA VAL A 174 -10.65 0.94 -8.47
C VAL A 174 -11.60 0.50 -7.37
N ALA A 175 -11.14 0.59 -6.12
CA ALA A 175 -11.95 0.37 -4.94
C ALA A 175 -12.93 1.54 -4.67
N ILE A 176 -13.66 1.98 -5.71
CA ILE A 176 -14.80 2.86 -5.52
C ILE A 176 -15.94 1.99 -5.03
N SER A 177 -16.29 2.10 -3.78
CA SER A 177 -17.40 1.36 -3.21
C SER A 177 -18.74 1.87 -3.72
N ARG A 178 -19.09 1.54 -4.96
CA ARG A 178 -20.49 1.55 -5.41
C ARG A 178 -21.23 0.28 -4.94
N ARG A 179 -20.98 -0.14 -3.71
CA ARG A 179 -21.74 -1.25 -3.14
C ARG A 179 -23.10 -0.73 -2.74
N VAL A 180 -24.11 -1.48 -3.10
CA VAL A 180 -25.50 -1.20 -2.76
C VAL A 180 -25.84 -2.05 -1.54
N LEU A 181 -26.16 -1.42 -0.41
CA LEU A 181 -26.72 -2.09 0.75
C LEU A 181 -28.22 -1.76 0.82
N PHE A 182 -29.10 -2.77 0.75
CA PHE A 182 -30.55 -2.58 0.72
C PHE A 182 -31.05 -1.58 -0.35
N GLY A 183 -30.42 -1.57 -1.53
CA GLY A 183 -30.77 -0.65 -2.61
C GLY A 183 -30.22 0.78 -2.47
N ILE A 184 -29.48 1.08 -1.41
CA ILE A 184 -28.86 2.39 -1.17
C ILE A 184 -27.36 2.30 -1.53
N PRO A 185 -26.85 3.14 -2.46
CA PRO A 185 -25.43 3.20 -2.75
C PRO A 185 -24.65 3.63 -1.49
N LEU A 186 -23.74 2.79 -1.02
CA LEU A 186 -22.81 3.15 0.04
C LEU A 186 -21.53 3.67 -0.59
N TYR A 187 -21.36 4.98 -0.55
CA TYR A 187 -20.09 5.62 -0.81
C TYR A 187 -19.29 5.61 0.49
N THR A 188 -18.58 4.51 0.76
CA THR A 188 -17.72 4.48 1.94
C THR A 188 -16.27 4.50 1.51
N THR A 189 -15.57 5.51 1.95
CA THR A 189 -14.12 5.67 1.81
C THR A 189 -13.37 5.19 3.05
N LEU A 190 -14.08 4.54 4.00
CA LEU A 190 -13.46 4.08 5.24
C LEU A 190 -12.51 2.90 4.98
N PRO A 191 -11.20 3.13 4.87
CA PRO A 191 -10.23 2.07 4.56
C PRO A 191 -10.28 0.93 5.56
N ARG A 192 -10.62 1.22 6.81
CA ARG A 192 -10.69 0.25 7.90
C ARG A 192 -11.66 -0.91 7.63
N ILE A 193 -12.79 -0.67 6.95
CA ILE A 193 -13.81 -1.70 6.68
C ILE A 193 -13.71 -2.29 5.28
N MET A 194 -12.94 -1.69 4.38
CA MET A 194 -12.74 -2.15 3.01
C MET A 194 -11.71 -3.28 2.99
N SER A 195 -12.14 -4.54 3.21
CA SER A 195 -11.21 -5.68 3.26
C SER A 195 -10.50 -5.94 1.94
N TRP A 196 -11.10 -5.57 0.81
CA TRP A 196 -10.61 -5.84 -0.55
C TRP A 196 -9.44 -4.95 -1.00
N ILE A 197 -9.13 -3.86 -0.29
CA ILE A 197 -7.93 -3.05 -0.56
C ILE A 197 -6.68 -3.58 0.16
N TYR A 198 -6.78 -4.71 0.84
CA TYR A 198 -5.66 -5.36 1.55
C TYR A 198 -5.31 -6.67 0.87
N TYR A 199 -4.27 -6.66 0.07
CA TYR A 199 -3.81 -7.82 -0.68
C TYR A 199 -3.17 -8.87 0.24
N PRO A 200 -3.71 -10.11 0.30
CA PRO A 200 -3.24 -11.13 1.25
C PRO A 200 -2.10 -12.01 0.71
N PHE A 201 -1.52 -11.69 -0.45
CA PHE A 201 -0.49 -12.47 -1.15
C PHE A 201 -0.92 -13.89 -1.53
N ASP A 202 -2.17 -14.03 -1.95
CA ASP A 202 -2.82 -15.27 -2.37
C ASP A 202 -2.69 -15.58 -3.87
N GLN A 203 -1.92 -14.77 -4.60
CA GLN A 203 -1.72 -14.87 -6.05
C GLN A 203 -2.93 -14.41 -6.89
N GLU A 204 -3.92 -13.74 -6.26
CA GLU A 204 -4.99 -13.09 -7.00
C GLU A 204 -4.41 -12.04 -7.96
N LYS A 205 -4.91 -12.04 -9.20
CA LYS A 205 -4.37 -11.19 -10.27
C LYS A 205 -5.18 -9.94 -10.53
N ILE A 206 -6.39 -9.86 -10.00
CA ILE A 206 -7.26 -8.69 -10.11
C ILE A 206 -7.40 -8.11 -8.72
N VAL A 207 -6.90 -6.90 -8.53
CA VAL A 207 -6.75 -6.29 -7.20
C VAL A 207 -7.35 -4.89 -7.18
N ASP A 208 -8.01 -4.56 -6.08
CA ASP A 208 -8.61 -3.24 -5.87
C ASP A 208 -7.62 -2.30 -5.15
N ALA A 209 -7.56 -1.05 -5.57
CA ALA A 209 -6.82 -0.02 -4.86
C ALA A 209 -7.71 1.18 -4.50
N LEU A 210 -7.47 1.74 -3.32
CA LEU A 210 -8.22 2.88 -2.80
C LEU A 210 -7.66 4.19 -3.37
N LEU A 211 -8.55 5.03 -3.90
CA LEU A 211 -8.22 6.36 -4.38
C LEU A 211 -7.78 7.28 -3.22
N ILE A 212 -6.66 7.98 -3.40
CA ILE A 212 -6.12 8.94 -2.43
C ILE A 212 -6.21 10.40 -2.92
N ASP A 213 -6.85 10.65 -4.05
CA ASP A 213 -7.09 12.01 -4.51
C ASP A 213 -7.96 12.79 -3.53
N GLN A 214 -7.91 14.11 -3.59
CA GLN A 214 -8.53 14.98 -2.58
C GLN A 214 -10.06 14.81 -2.47
N ASP A 215 -10.72 14.42 -3.56
CA ASP A 215 -12.15 14.15 -3.58
C ASP A 215 -12.55 12.83 -2.88
N SER A 216 -11.57 11.99 -2.54
CA SER A 216 -11.81 10.80 -1.71
C SER A 216 -12.11 11.13 -0.25
N GLU A 217 -11.76 12.35 0.21
CA GLU A 217 -11.95 12.86 1.56
C GLU A 217 -11.35 11.98 2.68
N ILE A 218 -10.35 11.15 2.35
CA ILE A 218 -9.66 10.30 3.32
C ILE A 218 -8.80 11.18 4.23
N THR A 219 -8.95 11.00 5.54
CA THR A 219 -8.19 11.73 6.56
C THR A 219 -6.85 11.05 6.87
N ASP A 220 -5.92 11.81 7.45
CA ASP A 220 -4.65 11.30 7.97
C ASP A 220 -4.86 10.18 9.01
N GLU A 221 -5.90 10.25 9.83
CA GLU A 221 -6.20 9.26 10.86
C GLU A 221 -6.69 7.95 10.23
N GLU A 222 -7.58 8.03 9.25
CA GLU A 222 -8.07 6.85 8.52
C GLU A 222 -6.96 6.12 7.80
N ILE A 223 -6.00 6.86 7.20
CA ILE A 223 -4.86 6.22 6.52
C ILE A 223 -3.88 5.58 7.51
N LYS A 224 -3.65 6.17 8.69
CA LYS A 224 -2.86 5.56 9.78
C LYS A 224 -3.48 4.27 10.27
N ASP A 225 -4.79 4.24 10.43
CA ASP A 225 -5.54 3.03 10.79
C ASP A 225 -5.41 1.96 9.70
N ALA A 226 -5.46 2.34 8.42
CA ALA A 226 -5.30 1.41 7.30
C ALA A 226 -3.89 0.80 7.26
N VAL A 227 -2.85 1.62 7.43
CA VAL A 227 -1.45 1.16 7.51
C VAL A 227 -1.28 0.20 8.70
N THR A 228 -1.85 0.53 9.85
CA THR A 228 -1.82 -0.32 11.04
C THR A 228 -2.55 -1.66 10.81
N LYS A 229 -3.67 -1.64 10.09
CA LYS A 229 -4.38 -2.86 9.72
C LYS A 229 -3.54 -3.74 8.80
N ALA A 230 -2.93 -3.18 7.75
CA ALA A 230 -2.05 -3.93 6.86
C ALA A 230 -0.90 -4.62 7.63
N LYS A 231 -0.28 -3.92 8.59
CA LYS A 231 0.75 -4.51 9.47
C LYS A 231 0.21 -5.67 10.30
N LYS A 232 -0.95 -5.49 10.94
CA LYS A 232 -1.57 -6.52 11.81
C LYS A 232 -2.03 -7.75 11.06
N THR A 233 -2.50 -7.60 9.83
CA THR A 233 -3.04 -8.69 9.02
C THR A 233 -2.02 -9.32 8.07
N ASN A 234 -0.77 -8.81 8.05
CA ASN A 234 0.30 -9.27 7.15
C ASN A 234 -0.10 -9.18 5.66
N THR A 235 -0.75 -8.08 5.28
CA THR A 235 -1.23 -7.81 3.93
C THR A 235 -0.54 -6.59 3.33
N ALA A 236 -0.70 -6.35 2.02
CA ALA A 236 -0.32 -5.08 1.41
C ALA A 236 -1.54 -4.17 1.25
N LEU A 237 -1.47 -2.94 1.80
CA LEU A 237 -2.47 -1.90 1.56
C LEU A 237 -2.30 -1.36 0.13
N MET A 238 -3.39 -1.38 -0.65
CA MET A 238 -3.41 -0.98 -2.05
C MET A 238 -3.96 0.44 -2.18
N LEU A 239 -3.17 1.37 -2.70
CA LEU A 239 -3.54 2.77 -2.89
C LEU A 239 -3.25 3.22 -4.32
N PHE A 240 -4.05 4.19 -4.84
CA PHE A 240 -3.75 4.85 -6.09
C PHE A 240 -4.17 6.31 -6.08
N GLY A 241 -3.56 7.11 -6.95
CA GLY A 241 -3.88 8.50 -7.18
C GLY A 241 -3.48 8.91 -8.59
N HIS A 242 -3.58 10.21 -8.90
CA HIS A 242 -3.28 10.72 -10.23
C HIS A 242 -2.19 11.79 -10.18
N LYS A 243 -2.56 13.06 -10.22
CA LYS A 243 -1.66 14.20 -10.27
C LYS A 243 -1.21 14.64 -8.87
N PRO A 244 0.09 14.84 -8.61
CA PRO A 244 0.54 15.47 -7.38
C PRO A 244 0.13 16.94 -7.31
N LEU A 245 -0.53 17.35 -6.22
CA LEU A 245 -0.96 18.72 -5.96
C LEU A 245 -0.28 19.27 -4.70
N TYR A 246 0.27 20.48 -4.79
CA TYR A 246 0.91 21.18 -3.67
C TYR A 246 -0.02 22.20 -2.99
N ALA A 247 -1.21 22.41 -3.57
CA ALA A 247 -2.26 23.28 -3.07
C ALA A 247 -3.62 22.64 -3.32
N LYS A 248 -4.70 23.28 -2.84
CA LYS A 248 -6.06 22.84 -3.15
C LYS A 248 -6.31 22.91 -4.66
N PRO A 249 -7.02 21.92 -5.26
CA PRO A 249 -7.35 21.92 -6.67
C PRO A 249 -8.13 23.17 -7.07
N ILE A 250 -7.87 23.65 -8.28
CA ILE A 250 -8.55 24.82 -8.86
C ILE A 250 -9.29 24.35 -10.12
N ASN A 251 -10.53 24.79 -10.30
CA ASN A 251 -11.30 24.60 -11.55
C ASN A 251 -11.38 23.16 -12.08
N GLY A 252 -11.71 22.19 -11.24
CA GLY A 252 -11.88 20.79 -11.65
C GLY A 252 -10.58 20.02 -11.86
N GLU A 253 -9.45 20.58 -11.44
CA GLU A 253 -8.21 19.85 -11.33
C GLU A 253 -8.38 18.71 -10.32
N TYR A 254 -7.94 17.50 -10.66
CA TYR A 254 -7.99 16.32 -9.77
C TYR A 254 -6.59 15.84 -9.45
N GLY A 255 -6.45 15.19 -8.30
CA GLY A 255 -5.19 14.65 -7.84
C GLY A 255 -5.08 14.60 -6.32
N PHE A 256 -3.97 14.10 -5.85
CA PHE A 256 -3.69 13.94 -4.43
C PHE A 256 -2.80 15.06 -3.89
N ASN A 257 -2.99 15.38 -2.60
CA ASN A 257 -2.12 16.32 -1.91
C ASN A 257 -0.77 15.65 -1.59
N VAL A 258 0.34 16.30 -1.96
CA VAL A 258 1.70 15.78 -1.72
C VAL A 258 1.99 15.61 -0.23
N SER A 259 1.46 16.47 0.64
CA SER A 259 1.62 16.32 2.09
C SER A 259 0.85 15.09 2.63
N PHE A 260 -0.27 14.74 2.04
CA PHE A 260 -1.01 13.53 2.39
C PHE A 260 -0.23 12.26 1.95
N LEU A 261 0.33 12.26 0.72
CA LEU A 261 1.24 11.19 0.31
C LEU A 261 2.43 11.06 1.27
N GLU A 262 3.02 12.18 1.70
CA GLU A 262 4.11 12.14 2.67
C GLU A 262 3.68 11.51 4.01
N THR A 263 2.47 11.80 4.50
CA THR A 263 1.91 11.14 5.68
C THR A 263 1.83 9.63 5.49
N ILE A 264 1.34 9.15 4.34
CA ILE A 264 1.26 7.72 4.00
C ILE A 264 2.65 7.06 4.04
N LEU A 265 3.63 7.66 3.35
CA LEU A 265 4.98 7.12 3.26
C LEU A 265 5.67 7.07 4.63
N LYS A 266 5.49 8.12 5.43
CA LYS A 266 6.02 8.22 6.79
C LYS A 266 5.44 7.13 7.71
N GLU A 267 4.12 6.97 7.71
CA GLU A 267 3.44 5.95 8.52
C GLU A 267 3.87 4.52 8.12
N ALA A 268 3.97 4.25 6.82
CA ALA A 268 4.45 2.97 6.32
C ALA A 268 5.88 2.66 6.82
N ARG A 269 6.79 3.65 6.76
CA ARG A 269 8.17 3.50 7.27
C ARG A 269 8.23 3.33 8.77
N GLN A 270 7.46 4.10 9.53
CA GLN A 270 7.43 4.01 11.00
C GLN A 270 6.95 2.64 11.50
N GLN A 271 6.05 2.00 10.74
CA GLN A 271 5.53 0.67 11.06
C GLN A 271 6.32 -0.46 10.38
N ASN A 272 7.43 -0.15 9.71
CA ASN A 272 8.26 -1.11 8.98
C ASN A 272 7.49 -1.92 7.93
N LEU A 273 6.58 -1.27 7.19
CA LEU A 273 5.95 -1.88 6.04
C LEU A 273 6.91 -1.88 4.85
N LYS A 274 6.84 -2.93 4.03
CA LYS A 274 7.53 -3.00 2.74
C LYS A 274 6.78 -2.20 1.69
N PHE A 275 7.51 -1.52 0.80
CA PHE A 275 6.92 -0.94 -0.38
C PHE A 275 6.99 -1.94 -1.53
N TYR A 276 5.87 -2.20 -2.18
CA TYR A 276 5.76 -3.11 -3.31
C TYR A 276 5.38 -2.34 -4.58
N THR A 277 5.94 -2.72 -5.70
CA THR A 277 5.35 -2.44 -7.00
C THR A 277 4.21 -3.43 -7.27
N MET A 278 3.37 -3.14 -8.25
CA MET A 278 2.22 -4.01 -8.53
C MET A 278 2.64 -5.42 -8.94
N THR A 279 3.62 -5.53 -9.84
CA THR A 279 4.09 -6.86 -10.28
C THR A 279 4.72 -7.66 -9.14
N GLU A 280 5.44 -7.01 -8.22
CA GLU A 280 6.04 -7.69 -7.07
C GLU A 280 5.02 -8.38 -6.16
N LEU A 281 3.79 -7.86 -6.07
CA LEU A 281 2.75 -8.46 -5.22
C LEU A 281 2.49 -9.93 -5.55
N VAL A 282 2.43 -10.28 -6.84
CA VAL A 282 2.19 -11.66 -7.31
C VAL A 282 3.47 -12.48 -7.45
N GLU A 283 4.64 -11.88 -7.25
CA GLU A 283 5.94 -12.57 -7.26
C GLU A 283 6.42 -12.97 -5.86
N VAL A 284 5.88 -12.34 -4.81
CA VAL A 284 6.18 -12.69 -3.40
C VAL A 284 5.48 -14.00 -3.03
N ARG A 285 6.28 -15.01 -2.73
CA ARG A 285 5.83 -16.35 -2.31
C ARG A 285 5.90 -16.53 -0.79
#